data_7e24007e43e99df3e7a6a025b156f836
#
_entry.id   7e24007e43e99df3e7a6a025b156f836
#
_cell.length_a   1.000
_cell.length_b   1.000
_cell.length_c   1.000
_cell.angle_alpha   90.00
_cell.angle_beta   90.00
_cell.angle_gamma   90.00
#
_symmetry.space_group_name_H-M   'P 1'
#
loop_
_entity.id
_entity.type
_entity.pdbx_description
1 polymer ?
#
loop_
_entity_poly.entity_id
_entity_poly.type
_entity_poly.pdbx_seq_one_letter_code
_entity_poly.pdbx_strand_id
1 'polypeptide(L)'
;MLRIHVAAHPGARRQRVDLLEDDVLGVWVRARPVDGQANRAIEVAIASALGLRPRQVRLVVGEISRRKIVEIDAPSLQALRARLLAHAVQLDSDSDSD
;
A
#
# COMPACT_ATOMS: atom_id res chain seq x y z
N MET A 1 -2.12 6.59 14.90
CA MET A 1 -2.43 6.06 13.56
C MET A 1 -2.29 7.16 12.53
N LEU A 2 -1.64 6.85 11.44
CA LEU A 2 -1.48 7.79 10.33
C LEU A 2 -2.57 7.55 9.30
N ARG A 3 -3.29 8.59 8.91
CA ARG A 3 -4.23 8.54 7.79
C ARG A 3 -3.56 9.05 6.54
N ILE A 4 -3.68 8.31 5.46
CA ILE A 4 -3.07 8.68 4.19
C ILE A 4 -4.02 8.37 3.03
N HIS A 5 -4.00 9.23 2.03
CA HIS A 5 -4.76 9.00 0.82
C HIS A 5 -4.10 7.94 -0.03
N VAL A 6 -4.92 7.10 -0.64
CA VAL A 6 -4.47 6.01 -1.49
C VAL A 6 -5.11 6.13 -2.87
N ALA A 7 -4.29 6.04 -3.90
CA ALA A 7 -4.76 5.89 -5.27
C ALA A 7 -4.63 4.41 -5.64
N ALA A 8 -5.76 3.75 -5.79
CA ALA A 8 -5.80 2.31 -6.03
C ALA A 8 -5.89 1.99 -7.52
N HIS A 9 -5.14 0.97 -7.94
CA HIS A 9 -5.12 0.49 -9.32
C HIS A 9 -5.34 -1.02 -9.31
N PRO A 10 -6.61 -1.46 -9.26
CA PRO A 10 -6.91 -2.90 -9.30
C PRO A 10 -6.69 -3.46 -10.70
N GLY A 11 -6.56 -4.78 -10.79
CA GLY A 11 -6.36 -5.46 -12.06
C GLY A 11 -4.98 -5.25 -12.67
N ALA A 12 -4.01 -4.87 -11.86
CA ALA A 12 -2.63 -4.68 -12.33
C ALA A 12 -1.94 -6.04 -12.51
N ARG A 13 -0.92 -6.06 -13.36
CA ARG A 13 -0.14 -7.28 -13.56
C ARG A 13 0.74 -7.61 -12.37
N ARG A 14 1.25 -6.59 -11.68
CA ARG A 14 2.13 -6.75 -10.54
C ARG A 14 1.63 -5.94 -9.37
N GLN A 15 1.83 -6.49 -8.20
CA GLN A 15 1.58 -5.78 -6.96
C GLN A 15 2.71 -4.77 -6.74
N ARG A 16 2.33 -3.54 -6.43
CA ARG A 16 3.28 -2.46 -6.24
C ARG A 16 2.72 -1.41 -5.30
N VAL A 17 3.59 -0.82 -4.49
CA VAL A 17 3.22 0.29 -3.60
C VAL A 17 4.30 1.36 -3.71
N ASP A 18 3.90 2.59 -4.05
CA ASP A 18 4.80 3.74 -4.16
C ASP A 18 4.20 4.94 -3.47
N LEU A 19 5.06 5.79 -2.93
CA LEU A 19 4.64 7.08 -2.40
C LEU A 19 4.72 8.10 -3.54
N LEU A 20 3.57 8.61 -3.93
CA LEU A 20 3.43 9.55 -5.04
C LEU A 20 3.52 10.99 -4.54
N GLU A 21 3.36 11.95 -5.46
CA GLU A 21 3.31 13.37 -5.11
C GLU A 21 2.11 13.64 -4.19
N ASP A 22 2.18 14.72 -3.43
CA ASP A 22 1.14 15.14 -2.49
C ASP A 22 0.86 14.10 -1.41
N ASP A 23 1.87 13.29 -1.07
CA ASP A 23 1.78 12.28 0.00
C ASP A 23 0.65 11.29 -0.22
N VAL A 24 0.38 10.95 -1.46
CA VAL A 24 -0.58 9.92 -1.86
C VAL A 24 0.16 8.61 -2.06
N LEU A 25 -0.39 7.54 -1.50
CA LEU A 25 0.17 6.20 -1.67
C LEU A 25 -0.46 5.54 -2.88
N GLY A 26 0.32 5.29 -3.92
CA GLY A 26 -0.15 4.53 -5.08
C GLY A 26 -0.04 3.05 -4.80
N VAL A 27 -1.12 2.31 -5.02
CA VAL A 27 -1.18 0.88 -4.73
C VAL A 27 -1.74 0.14 -5.95
N TRP A 28 -0.92 -0.74 -6.52
CA TRP A 28 -1.30 -1.60 -7.64
C TRP A 28 -1.49 -3.00 -7.11
N VAL A 29 -2.66 -3.57 -7.37
CA VAL A 29 -2.98 -4.93 -6.94
C VAL A 29 -3.55 -5.74 -8.09
N ARG A 30 -3.34 -7.05 -8.04
CA ARG A 30 -3.86 -7.96 -9.06
C ARG A 30 -5.35 -8.22 -8.89
N ALA A 31 -5.87 -8.09 -7.69
CA ALA A 31 -7.27 -8.36 -7.39
C ALA A 31 -8.19 -7.46 -8.20
N ARG A 32 -9.32 -8.01 -8.59
CA ARG A 32 -10.36 -7.25 -9.27
C ARG A 32 -11.18 -6.46 -8.26
N PRO A 33 -11.76 -5.31 -8.66
CA PRO A 33 -12.58 -4.52 -7.75
C PRO A 33 -13.98 -5.12 -7.57
N VAL A 34 -14.03 -6.36 -7.08
CA VAL A 34 -15.27 -7.11 -6.92
C VAL A 34 -15.36 -7.60 -5.48
N ASP A 35 -16.51 -7.40 -4.86
CA ASP A 35 -16.86 -7.96 -3.55
C ASP A 35 -15.84 -7.68 -2.44
N GLY A 36 -15.26 -6.49 -2.46
CA GLY A 36 -14.30 -6.09 -1.43
C GLY A 36 -12.93 -6.74 -1.54
N GLN A 37 -12.70 -7.59 -2.55
CA GLN A 37 -11.42 -8.27 -2.71
C GLN A 37 -10.28 -7.28 -2.94
N ALA A 38 -10.54 -6.25 -3.75
CA ALA A 38 -9.52 -5.25 -4.01
C ALA A 38 -9.17 -4.47 -2.74
N ASN A 39 -10.15 -4.18 -1.89
CA ASN A 39 -9.91 -3.46 -0.64
C ASN A 39 -9.00 -4.27 0.29
N ARG A 40 -9.28 -5.55 0.43
CA ARG A 40 -8.44 -6.44 1.22
C ARG A 40 -7.04 -6.54 0.64
N ALA A 41 -6.95 -6.69 -0.68
CA ALA A 41 -5.66 -6.76 -1.37
C ALA A 41 -4.84 -5.49 -1.17
N ILE A 42 -5.49 -4.33 -1.15
CA ILE A 42 -4.82 -3.05 -0.90
C ILE A 42 -4.23 -3.03 0.50
N GLU A 43 -4.99 -3.43 1.51
CA GLU A 43 -4.50 -3.49 2.89
C GLU A 43 -3.29 -4.41 2.99
N VAL A 44 -3.37 -5.59 2.41
CA VAL A 44 -2.29 -6.57 2.43
C VAL A 44 -1.06 -6.05 1.68
N ALA A 45 -1.27 -5.44 0.52
CA ALA A 45 -0.16 -4.90 -0.27
C ALA A 45 0.60 -3.80 0.47
N ILE A 46 -0.13 -2.88 1.10
CA ILE A 46 0.48 -1.79 1.86
C ILE A 46 1.26 -2.37 3.05
N ALA A 47 0.65 -3.28 3.79
CA ALA A 47 1.30 -3.91 4.94
C ALA A 47 2.60 -4.60 4.52
N SER A 48 2.55 -5.37 3.44
CA SER A 48 3.72 -6.08 2.92
C SER A 48 4.83 -5.10 2.52
N ALA A 49 4.47 -4.03 1.81
CA ALA A 49 5.45 -3.04 1.36
C ALA A 49 6.12 -2.29 2.51
N LEU A 50 5.43 -2.14 3.63
CA LEU A 50 5.94 -1.41 4.79
C LEU A 50 6.52 -2.32 5.86
N GLY A 51 6.47 -3.63 5.67
CA GLY A 51 6.93 -4.57 6.68
C GLY A 51 6.03 -4.59 7.91
N LEU A 52 4.75 -4.35 7.73
CA LEU A 52 3.75 -4.37 8.77
C LEU A 52 2.87 -5.61 8.62
N ARG A 53 2.11 -5.90 9.66
CA ARG A 53 1.07 -6.94 9.57
C ARG A 53 -0.18 -6.34 8.94
N PRO A 54 -0.99 -7.14 8.22
CA PRO A 54 -2.21 -6.61 7.58
C PRO A 54 -3.15 -5.90 8.56
N ARG A 55 -3.23 -6.34 9.80
CA ARG A 55 -4.07 -5.71 10.82
C ARG A 55 -3.63 -4.30 11.21
N GLN A 56 -2.40 -3.92 10.85
CA GLN A 56 -1.85 -2.59 11.10
C GLN A 56 -2.19 -1.60 9.98
N VAL A 57 -2.88 -2.06 8.96
CA VAL A 57 -3.33 -1.26 7.84
C VAL A 57 -4.83 -1.45 7.69
N ARG A 58 -5.58 -0.35 7.72
CA ARG A 58 -7.03 -0.42 7.72
C ARG A 58 -7.62 0.59 6.74
N LEU A 59 -8.40 0.09 5.81
CA LEU A 59 -9.16 0.96 4.90
C LEU A 59 -10.34 1.56 5.66
N VAL A 60 -10.45 2.88 5.67
CA VAL A 60 -11.48 3.58 6.45
C VAL A 60 -12.50 4.30 5.60
N VAL A 61 -12.13 4.70 4.37
CA VAL A 61 -13.03 5.43 3.48
C VAL A 61 -12.79 5.00 2.04
N GLY A 62 -13.81 5.04 1.22
CA GLY A 62 -13.70 4.85 -0.21
C GLY A 62 -13.75 3.42 -0.68
N GLU A 63 -14.65 2.63 -0.13
CA GLU A 63 -14.74 1.21 -0.47
C GLU A 63 -14.96 0.95 -1.94
N ILE A 64 -15.66 1.86 -2.64
CA ILE A 64 -15.99 1.70 -4.06
C ILE A 64 -15.09 2.57 -4.95
N SER A 65 -14.60 3.66 -4.43
CA SER A 65 -13.80 4.63 -5.18
C SER A 65 -12.37 4.17 -5.38
N ARG A 66 -11.73 4.63 -6.45
CA ARG A 66 -10.29 4.45 -6.64
C ARG A 66 -9.48 5.27 -5.63
N ARG A 67 -10.05 6.36 -5.14
CA ARG A 67 -9.44 7.15 -4.08
C ARG A 67 -9.93 6.68 -2.75
N LYS A 68 -9.00 6.29 -1.89
CA LYS A 68 -9.30 5.69 -0.60
C LYS A 68 -8.50 6.38 0.48
N ILE A 69 -8.91 6.19 1.72
CA ILE A 69 -8.14 6.63 2.88
C ILE A 69 -7.87 5.40 3.73
N VAL A 70 -6.62 5.22 4.11
CA VAL A 70 -6.22 4.13 5.01
C VAL A 70 -5.62 4.69 6.29
N GLU A 71 -5.82 3.96 7.38
CA GLU A 71 -5.11 4.20 8.63
C GLU A 71 -3.98 3.18 8.72
N ILE A 72 -2.78 3.67 9.00
CA ILE A 72 -1.59 2.83 9.08
C ILE A 72 -0.98 3.03 10.47
N ASP A 73 -0.58 1.93 11.08
CA ASP A 73 0.10 1.95 12.37
C ASP A 73 1.54 2.44 12.19
N ALA A 74 1.66 3.73 11.99
CA ALA A 74 2.94 4.42 11.84
C ALA A 74 2.85 5.76 12.57
N PRO A 75 3.92 6.21 13.21
CA PRO A 75 3.89 7.45 13.98
C PRO A 75 3.87 8.71 13.11
N SER A 76 4.38 8.64 11.89
CA SER A 76 4.47 9.80 11.02
C SER A 76 4.65 9.40 9.56
N LEU A 77 4.45 10.35 8.67
CA LEU A 77 4.70 10.16 7.25
C LEU A 77 6.17 9.86 6.97
N GLN A 78 7.08 10.48 7.73
CA GLN A 78 8.51 10.22 7.58
C GLN A 78 8.84 8.76 7.92
N ALA A 79 8.25 8.23 8.99
CA ALA A 79 8.45 6.84 9.37
C ALA A 79 7.91 5.90 8.30
N LEU A 80 6.76 6.21 7.73
CA LEU A 80 6.18 5.43 6.64
C LEU A 80 7.09 5.41 5.43
N ARG A 81 7.59 6.57 5.03
CA ARG A 81 8.50 6.71 3.89
C ARG A 81 9.77 5.92 4.11
N ALA A 82 10.34 5.96 5.30
CA ALA A 82 11.55 5.22 5.64
C ALA A 82 11.33 3.71 5.51
N ARG A 83 10.20 3.21 5.99
CA ARG A 83 9.86 1.78 5.86
C ARG A 83 9.69 1.37 4.40
N LEU A 84 9.03 2.19 3.62
CA LEU A 84 8.81 1.90 2.21
C LEU A 84 10.13 1.81 1.46
N LEU A 85 11.06 2.74 1.71
CA LEU A 85 12.38 2.72 1.10
C LEU A 85 13.19 1.50 1.53
N ALA A 86 13.13 1.14 2.80
CA ALA A 86 13.87 -0.02 3.31
C ALA A 86 13.42 -1.31 2.60
N HIS A 87 12.13 -1.49 2.42
CA HIS A 87 11.60 -2.68 1.76
C HIS A 87 11.84 -2.66 0.26
N ALA A 88 11.81 -1.49 -0.38
CA ALA A 88 12.13 -1.36 -1.79
C ALA A 88 13.59 -1.77 -2.05
N VAL A 89 14.50 -1.36 -1.17
CA VAL A 89 15.90 -1.75 -1.27
C VAL A 89 16.07 -3.26 -1.14
N GLN A 90 15.35 -3.88 -0.22
CA GLN A 90 15.41 -5.34 -0.06
C GLN A 90 14.88 -6.06 -1.29
N LEU A 91 13.81 -5.57 -1.87
CA LEU A 91 13.25 -6.17 -3.09
C LEU A 91 14.21 -6.05 -4.26
N ASP A 92 14.87 -4.90 -4.39
CA ASP A 92 15.86 -4.70 -5.42
C ASP A 92 17.04 -5.66 -5.27
N SER A 93 17.49 -5.88 -4.03
CA SER A 93 18.56 -6.82 -3.76
C SER A 93 18.18 -8.25 -4.16
N ASP A 94 16.95 -8.64 -3.88
CA ASP A 94 16.44 -9.96 -4.26
C ASP A 94 16.36 -10.08 -5.76
N SER A 95 15.96 -9.02 -6.46
CA SER A 95 15.92 -9.01 -7.92
C SER A 95 17.30 -9.15 -8.53
N ASP A 96 18.28 -8.50 -7.93
CA ASP A 96 19.66 -8.53 -8.43
C ASP A 96 20.32 -9.89 -8.26
N SER A 97 19.85 -10.68 -7.31
CA SER A 97 20.42 -12.00 -7.08
C SER A 97 20.00 -13.02 -8.14
N ASP A 98 19.03 -12.67 -8.94
CA ASP A 98 18.61 -13.51 -10.05
C ASP A 98 19.50 -13.28 -11.26
#